data_268402afee09c8294850ee7b51cfdc6e
#
_entry.id   268402afee09c8294850ee7b51cfdc6e
#
_cell.length_a   1.000
_cell.length_b   1.000
_cell.length_c   1.000
_cell.angle_alpha   90.00
_cell.angle_beta   90.00
_cell.angle_gamma   90.00
#
_symmetry.space_group_name_H-M   'P 1'
#
loop_
_entity.id
_entity.type
_entity.pdbx_description
1 polymer ?
#
loop_
_entity_poly.entity_id
_entity_poly.type
_entity_poly.pdbx_seq_one_letter_code
_entity_poly.pdbx_strand_id
1 'polypeptide(L)'
;SESTDEKIEYVNMSMTDIAMLGKKFDFIYSSLAFHYVKDFDAFAKEMYSVLNNGGQLLFSQEHPIITATIDGNGHFNKNLKGKRVSYTFSNYNEPGERKVHWYVDGVIKYHRTFSNVINALAKAGFVIDEVCEPVPEEWAIEKLPTIVKEYIKPNFLIVKARKV
;
A
#
# COMPACT_ATOMS: atom_id res chain seq x y z
N SER A 1 -5.08 -6.03 25.28
CA SER A 1 -5.30 -7.42 25.70
C SER A 1 -4.48 -8.29 24.78
N GLU A 2 -3.51 -8.96 25.32
CA GLU A 2 -2.75 -9.98 24.59
C GLU A 2 -3.73 -11.10 24.25
N SER A 3 -3.82 -11.44 22.98
CA SER A 3 -4.57 -12.62 22.55
C SER A 3 -3.83 -13.85 23.09
N THR A 4 -4.54 -14.70 23.80
CA THR A 4 -4.02 -15.96 24.36
C THR A 4 -4.23 -17.15 23.42
N ASP A 5 -4.47 -16.91 22.13
CA ASP A 5 -4.61 -17.98 21.13
C ASP A 5 -3.23 -18.59 20.84
N GLU A 6 -3.01 -19.82 21.26
CA GLU A 6 -1.76 -20.56 21.08
C GLU A 6 -1.36 -20.74 19.59
N LYS A 7 -2.28 -20.48 18.66
CA LYS A 7 -2.04 -20.53 17.20
C LYS A 7 -1.46 -19.24 16.65
N ILE A 8 -1.42 -18.17 17.43
CA ILE A 8 -0.96 -16.85 16.98
C ILE A 8 0.30 -16.48 17.76
N GLU A 9 1.39 -16.29 17.05
CA GLU A 9 2.65 -15.77 17.59
C GLU A 9 2.77 -14.28 17.23
N TYR A 10 2.91 -13.43 18.25
CA TYR A 10 3.17 -12.00 18.08
C TYR A 10 4.66 -11.71 18.23
N VAL A 11 5.26 -11.12 17.20
CA VAL A 11 6.68 -10.76 17.22
C VAL A 11 6.81 -9.24 17.07
N ASN A 12 7.48 -8.59 18.02
CA ASN A 12 7.77 -7.16 17.97
C ASN A 12 9.06 -6.92 17.18
N MET A 13 8.93 -6.64 15.88
CA MET A 13 10.06 -6.39 14.99
C MET A 13 9.69 -5.46 13.84
N SER A 14 10.68 -4.90 13.15
CA SER A 14 10.41 -4.19 11.90
C SER A 14 9.93 -5.18 10.83
N MET A 15 8.96 -4.75 10.01
CA MET A 15 8.53 -5.59 8.87
C MET A 15 9.65 -5.84 7.85
N THR A 16 10.66 -4.96 7.79
CA THR A 16 11.83 -5.13 6.91
C THR A 16 12.81 -6.18 7.41
N ASP A 17 12.63 -6.72 8.60
CA ASP A 17 13.50 -7.74 9.18
C ASP A 17 12.83 -9.13 9.15
N ILE A 18 11.79 -9.31 8.34
CA ILE A 18 10.99 -10.56 8.29
C ILE A 18 11.84 -11.82 8.06
N ALA A 19 12.95 -11.70 7.33
CA ALA A 19 13.89 -12.81 7.09
C ALA A 19 14.54 -13.32 8.38
N MET A 20 14.67 -12.47 9.42
CA MET A 20 15.25 -12.85 10.72
C MET A 20 14.36 -13.84 11.50
N LEU A 21 13.10 -14.02 11.11
CA LEU A 21 12.23 -15.03 11.72
C LEU A 21 12.74 -16.47 11.46
N GLY A 22 13.60 -16.68 10.44
CA GLY A 22 14.14 -17.99 10.11
C GLY A 22 13.07 -19.02 9.69
N LYS A 23 11.88 -18.56 9.36
CA LYS A 23 10.71 -19.36 9.01
C LYS A 23 10.35 -19.17 7.54
N LYS A 24 9.60 -20.12 6.96
CA LYS A 24 8.96 -20.00 5.65
C LYS A 24 7.45 -19.96 5.83
N PHE A 25 6.79 -19.25 4.91
CA PHE A 25 5.36 -19.02 4.96
C PHE A 25 4.70 -19.40 3.63
N ASP A 26 3.45 -19.82 3.68
CA ASP A 26 2.63 -20.06 2.50
C ASP A 26 1.86 -18.81 2.09
N PHE A 27 1.69 -17.87 3.01
CA PHE A 27 0.95 -16.64 2.78
C PHE A 27 1.51 -15.46 3.57
N ILE A 28 1.72 -14.35 2.89
CA ILE A 28 2.04 -13.05 3.49
C ILE A 28 0.86 -12.11 3.23
N TYR A 29 0.32 -11.54 4.30
CA TYR A 29 -0.72 -10.52 4.21
C TYR A 29 -0.26 -9.23 4.86
N SER A 30 -0.52 -8.10 4.20
CA SER A 30 -0.26 -6.78 4.76
C SER A 30 -1.35 -5.79 4.37
N SER A 31 -1.83 -5.02 5.34
CA SER A 31 -2.84 -4.01 5.12
C SER A 31 -2.28 -2.63 5.44
N LEU A 32 -2.22 -1.76 4.42
CA LEU A 32 -1.88 -0.33 4.53
C LEU A 32 -0.55 -0.04 5.26
N ALA A 33 0.48 -0.86 5.02
CA ALA A 33 1.77 -0.71 5.70
C ALA A 33 2.95 -0.47 4.76
N PHE A 34 2.92 -0.94 3.51
CA PHE A 34 4.12 -0.95 2.65
C PHE A 34 4.57 0.44 2.17
N HIS A 35 3.72 1.44 2.22
CA HIS A 35 4.14 2.82 1.95
C HIS A 35 5.02 3.43 3.04
N TYR A 36 5.21 2.75 4.18
CA TYR A 36 6.18 3.13 5.22
C TYR A 36 7.58 2.51 5.00
N VAL A 37 7.72 1.56 4.08
CA VAL A 37 9.01 0.90 3.80
C VAL A 37 9.87 1.80 2.91
N LYS A 38 11.10 2.11 3.34
CA LYS A 38 12.04 2.97 2.60
C LYS A 38 12.57 2.27 1.35
N ASP A 39 13.17 1.10 1.51
CA ASP A 39 13.73 0.30 0.42
C ASP A 39 12.77 -0.84 0.05
N PHE A 40 11.85 -0.55 -0.86
CA PHE A 40 10.86 -1.53 -1.26
C PHE A 40 11.43 -2.63 -2.17
N ASP A 41 12.49 -2.35 -2.94
CA ASP A 41 13.16 -3.35 -3.78
C ASP A 41 13.84 -4.42 -2.92
N ALA A 42 14.55 -4.03 -1.85
CA ALA A 42 15.13 -4.95 -0.89
C ALA A 42 14.03 -5.74 -0.15
N PHE A 43 12.99 -5.05 0.31
CA PHE A 43 11.90 -5.67 1.05
C PHE A 43 11.10 -6.69 0.19
N ALA A 44 10.90 -6.41 -1.09
CA ALA A 44 10.27 -7.35 -2.02
C ALA A 44 11.07 -8.67 -2.13
N LYS A 45 12.41 -8.57 -2.19
CA LYS A 45 13.30 -9.75 -2.19
C LYS A 45 13.21 -10.53 -0.87
N GLU A 46 13.14 -9.84 0.26
CA GLU A 46 12.98 -10.50 1.56
C GLU A 46 11.64 -11.24 1.65
N MET A 47 10.53 -10.61 1.28
CA MET A 47 9.23 -11.28 1.22
C MET A 47 9.26 -12.50 0.33
N TYR A 48 9.89 -12.39 -0.85
CA TYR A 48 10.06 -13.54 -1.74
C TYR A 48 10.89 -14.64 -1.10
N SER A 49 11.96 -14.28 -0.39
CA SER A 49 12.87 -15.24 0.25
C SER A 49 12.18 -16.09 1.31
N VAL A 50 11.26 -15.49 2.10
CA VAL A 50 10.57 -16.18 3.21
C VAL A 50 9.29 -16.93 2.78
N LEU A 51 8.85 -16.78 1.53
CA LEU A 51 7.75 -17.61 1.00
C LEU A 51 8.23 -18.99 0.57
N ASN A 52 7.38 -19.99 0.77
CA ASN A 52 7.48 -21.30 0.13
C ASN A 52 7.21 -21.17 -1.38
N ASN A 53 7.65 -22.15 -2.18
CA ASN A 53 7.23 -22.22 -3.58
C ASN A 53 5.71 -22.40 -3.64
N GLY A 54 5.03 -21.65 -4.52
CA GLY A 54 3.57 -21.56 -4.55
C GLY A 54 2.97 -20.61 -3.50
N GLY A 55 3.76 -20.11 -2.57
CA GLY A 55 3.32 -19.18 -1.54
C GLY A 55 2.85 -17.84 -2.12
N GLN A 56 1.89 -17.21 -1.48
CA GLN A 56 1.20 -16.03 -1.97
C GLN A 56 1.50 -14.78 -1.12
N LEU A 57 1.54 -13.65 -1.78
CA LEU A 57 1.59 -12.32 -1.19
C LEU A 57 0.31 -11.56 -1.55
N LEU A 58 -0.40 -11.05 -0.55
CA LEU A 58 -1.51 -10.13 -0.73
C LEU A 58 -1.28 -8.88 0.13
N PHE A 59 -1.25 -7.72 -0.49
CA PHE A 59 -1.13 -6.49 0.28
C PHE A 59 -1.97 -5.36 -0.27
N SER A 60 -2.31 -4.43 0.61
CA SER A 60 -2.80 -3.11 0.25
C SER A 60 -1.84 -2.02 0.73
N GLN A 61 -1.77 -0.93 -0.02
CA GLN A 61 -1.05 0.28 0.36
C GLN A 61 -1.78 1.53 -0.12
N GLU A 62 -1.37 2.70 0.35
CA GLU A 62 -1.83 3.94 -0.28
C GLU A 62 -1.45 3.95 -1.76
N HIS A 63 -2.41 4.36 -2.59
CA HIS A 63 -2.16 4.47 -4.02
C HIS A 63 -1.06 5.51 -4.30
N PRO A 64 -0.19 5.31 -5.29
CA PRO A 64 0.87 6.26 -5.65
C PRO A 64 0.41 7.70 -5.85
N ILE A 65 -0.82 7.93 -6.34
CA ILE A 65 -1.39 9.28 -6.47
C ILE A 65 -1.51 9.98 -5.10
N ILE A 66 -1.78 9.24 -4.02
CA ILE A 66 -1.93 9.80 -2.67
C ILE A 66 -0.60 10.28 -2.12
N THR A 67 0.46 9.52 -2.38
CA THR A 67 1.80 9.82 -1.86
C THR A 67 2.63 10.70 -2.79
N ALA A 68 2.13 11.09 -3.97
CA ALA A 68 2.91 11.77 -5.00
C ALA A 68 3.44 13.14 -4.54
N THR A 69 2.57 14.01 -4.07
CA THR A 69 2.90 15.40 -3.76
C THR A 69 3.88 15.49 -2.58
N ILE A 70 4.99 16.20 -2.76
CA ILE A 70 6.09 16.28 -1.78
C ILE A 70 5.64 16.89 -0.46
N ASP A 71 4.84 17.94 -0.51
CA ASP A 71 4.33 18.66 0.65
C ASP A 71 2.99 18.12 1.18
N GLY A 72 2.50 17.02 0.61
CA GLY A 72 1.23 16.42 1.00
C GLY A 72 -0.02 17.21 0.59
N ASN A 73 0.13 18.29 -0.21
CA ASN A 73 -0.94 19.24 -0.55
C ASN A 73 -1.80 18.83 -1.77
N GLY A 74 -1.81 17.56 -2.13
CA GLY A 74 -2.79 17.07 -3.09
C GLY A 74 -4.22 17.35 -2.63
N HIS A 75 -5.07 17.94 -3.51
CA HIS A 75 -6.40 18.40 -3.10
C HIS A 75 -7.46 18.18 -4.15
N PHE A 76 -8.70 18.08 -3.68
CA PHE A 76 -9.87 18.05 -4.55
C PHE A 76 -10.27 19.45 -5.00
N ASN A 77 -10.45 19.60 -6.32
CA ASN A 77 -11.10 20.80 -6.87
C ASN A 77 -12.60 20.64 -6.78
N LYS A 78 -13.29 21.76 -6.51
CA LYS A 78 -14.75 21.80 -6.38
C LYS A 78 -15.33 22.72 -7.44
N ASN A 79 -16.52 22.40 -7.94
CA ASN A 79 -17.30 23.29 -8.78
C ASN A 79 -18.01 24.36 -7.94
N LEU A 80 -18.73 25.27 -8.59
CA LEU A 80 -19.49 26.35 -7.95
C LEU A 80 -20.55 25.88 -6.94
N LYS A 81 -21.00 24.60 -7.05
CA LYS A 81 -21.95 23.96 -6.12
C LYS A 81 -21.24 23.22 -4.97
N GLY A 82 -19.91 23.33 -4.83
CA GLY A 82 -19.12 22.67 -3.81
C GLY A 82 -18.87 21.18 -4.06
N LYS A 83 -19.33 20.61 -5.19
CA LYS A 83 -19.11 19.20 -5.55
C LYS A 83 -17.66 18.99 -5.99
N ARG A 84 -16.96 17.98 -5.47
CA ARG A 84 -15.64 17.53 -5.94
C ARG A 84 -15.74 17.05 -7.39
N VAL A 85 -14.87 17.54 -8.26
CA VAL A 85 -14.90 17.26 -9.71
C VAL A 85 -13.58 16.74 -10.26
N SER A 86 -12.46 17.02 -9.59
CA SER A 86 -11.14 16.51 -9.95
C SER A 86 -10.20 16.51 -8.74
N TYR A 87 -9.03 15.91 -8.90
CA TYR A 87 -7.98 15.91 -7.91
C TYR A 87 -6.68 16.41 -8.53
N THR A 88 -6.03 17.36 -7.87
CA THR A 88 -4.72 17.90 -8.29
C THR A 88 -3.63 17.30 -7.41
N PHE A 89 -2.59 16.81 -8.05
CA PHE A 89 -1.36 16.33 -7.41
C PHE A 89 -0.16 16.68 -8.29
N SER A 90 1.05 16.54 -7.76
CA SER A 90 2.31 16.82 -8.45
C SER A 90 3.37 15.79 -8.05
N ASN A 91 4.57 15.90 -8.65
CA ASN A 91 5.75 15.13 -8.27
C ASN A 91 5.62 13.60 -8.38
N TYR A 92 4.72 13.11 -9.22
CA TYR A 92 4.47 11.66 -9.37
C TYR A 92 5.73 10.87 -9.82
N ASN A 93 6.58 11.48 -10.65
CA ASN A 93 7.80 10.84 -11.14
C ASN A 93 9.04 11.14 -10.26
N GLU A 94 8.83 11.65 -9.06
CA GLU A 94 9.88 11.94 -8.08
C GLU A 94 9.75 11.02 -6.86
N PRO A 95 10.23 9.76 -6.92
CA PRO A 95 10.20 8.85 -5.78
C PRO A 95 11.00 9.39 -4.59
N GLY A 96 10.58 9.02 -3.40
CA GLY A 96 11.32 9.41 -2.19
C GLY A 96 10.43 9.65 -0.99
N GLU A 97 11.06 10.22 0.03
CA GLU A 97 10.42 10.49 1.31
C GLU A 97 9.35 11.58 1.19
N ARG A 98 8.24 11.36 1.92
CA ARG A 98 7.15 12.30 2.12
C ARG A 98 6.90 12.45 3.61
N LYS A 99 7.03 13.65 4.12
CA LYS A 99 6.70 13.96 5.51
C LYS A 99 5.33 14.60 5.56
N VAL A 100 4.39 13.90 6.15
CA VAL A 100 2.97 14.30 6.15
C VAL A 100 2.41 14.42 7.56
N HIS A 101 1.33 15.19 7.69
CA HIS A 101 0.48 15.14 8.87
C HIS A 101 -0.57 14.03 8.69
N TRP A 102 -0.59 13.08 9.63
CA TRP A 102 -1.63 12.03 9.68
C TRP A 102 -1.87 11.65 11.13
N TYR A 103 -2.93 12.19 11.75
CA TYR A 103 -3.21 12.19 13.19
C TYR A 103 -2.10 12.85 14.03
N VAL A 104 -0.85 12.64 13.69
CA VAL A 104 0.33 13.27 14.28
C VAL A 104 1.20 13.89 13.20
N ASP A 105 2.01 14.89 13.59
CA ASP A 105 2.96 15.51 12.69
C ASP A 105 4.17 14.63 12.42
N GLY A 106 4.72 14.76 11.22
CA GLY A 106 6.00 14.16 10.89
C GLY A 106 5.96 12.68 10.53
N VAL A 107 4.79 12.15 10.19
CA VAL A 107 4.68 10.78 9.66
C VAL A 107 5.42 10.69 8.34
N ILE A 108 6.37 9.75 8.28
CA ILE A 108 7.19 9.52 7.09
C ILE A 108 6.56 8.41 6.27
N LYS A 109 6.30 8.70 4.98
CA LYS A 109 5.91 7.74 3.96
C LYS A 109 6.90 7.80 2.81
N TYR A 110 6.96 6.77 1.99
CA TYR A 110 7.84 6.72 0.82
C TYR A 110 7.02 6.60 -0.45
N HIS A 111 7.06 7.66 -1.24
CA HIS A 111 6.42 7.68 -2.56
C HIS A 111 7.17 6.81 -3.55
N ARG A 112 6.44 6.02 -4.30
CA ARG A 112 6.87 5.24 -5.47
C ARG A 112 5.79 5.32 -6.52
N THR A 113 6.17 5.38 -7.78
CA THR A 113 5.20 5.27 -8.87
C THR A 113 4.56 3.88 -8.88
N PHE A 114 3.41 3.74 -9.52
CA PHE A 114 2.79 2.44 -9.74
C PHE A 114 3.77 1.45 -10.38
N SER A 115 4.48 1.88 -11.43
CA SER A 115 5.48 1.04 -12.09
C SER A 115 6.63 0.62 -11.18
N ASN A 116 7.09 1.50 -10.25
CA ASN A 116 8.12 1.12 -9.29
C ASN A 116 7.64 -0.02 -8.38
N VAL A 117 6.39 0.04 -7.89
CA VAL A 117 5.84 -1.02 -7.02
C VAL A 117 5.79 -2.36 -7.76
N ILE A 118 5.19 -2.38 -8.95
CA ILE A 118 5.01 -3.62 -9.72
C ILE A 118 6.36 -4.19 -10.18
N ASN A 119 7.25 -3.33 -10.67
CA ASN A 119 8.56 -3.76 -11.14
C ASN A 119 9.47 -4.28 -10.01
N ALA A 120 9.36 -3.73 -8.80
CA ALA A 120 10.11 -4.25 -7.63
C ALA A 120 9.71 -5.71 -7.32
N LEU A 121 8.40 -6.00 -7.33
CA LEU A 121 7.91 -7.37 -7.14
C LEU A 121 8.36 -8.30 -8.26
N ALA A 122 8.21 -7.90 -9.52
CA ALA A 122 8.63 -8.69 -10.68
C ALA A 122 10.14 -8.97 -10.65
N LYS A 123 10.98 -7.97 -10.34
CA LYS A 123 12.44 -8.14 -10.19
C LYS A 123 12.82 -9.04 -9.02
N ALA A 124 12.01 -9.10 -7.96
CA ALA A 124 12.22 -10.02 -6.85
C ALA A 124 11.88 -11.48 -7.21
N GLY A 125 11.18 -11.71 -8.34
CA GLY A 125 10.80 -13.04 -8.83
C GLY A 125 9.31 -13.37 -8.69
N PHE A 126 8.50 -12.44 -8.17
CA PHE A 126 7.04 -12.66 -8.06
C PHE A 126 6.36 -12.69 -9.43
N VAL A 127 5.42 -13.59 -9.58
CA VAL A 127 4.38 -13.52 -10.61
C VAL A 127 3.22 -12.71 -10.04
N ILE A 128 2.85 -11.63 -10.72
CA ILE A 128 1.71 -10.80 -10.34
C ILE A 128 0.44 -11.47 -10.86
N ASP A 129 -0.44 -11.86 -9.95
CA ASP A 129 -1.72 -12.49 -10.30
C ASP A 129 -2.80 -11.46 -10.55
N GLU A 130 -2.84 -10.40 -9.73
CA GLU A 130 -3.87 -9.38 -9.82
C GLU A 130 -3.38 -8.05 -9.22
N VAL A 131 -3.81 -6.97 -9.85
CA VAL A 131 -3.67 -5.61 -9.33
C VAL A 131 -5.05 -4.95 -9.34
N CYS A 132 -5.48 -4.42 -8.20
CA CYS A 132 -6.78 -3.80 -8.04
C CYS A 132 -6.65 -2.37 -7.51
N GLU A 133 -7.33 -1.45 -8.16
CA GLU A 133 -7.60 -0.09 -7.68
C GLU A 133 -9.08 -0.04 -7.30
N PRO A 134 -9.42 -0.27 -6.02
CA PRO A 134 -10.81 -0.48 -5.62
C PRO A 134 -11.65 0.77 -5.82
N VAL A 135 -12.86 0.58 -6.33
CA VAL A 135 -13.90 1.60 -6.43
C VAL A 135 -15.04 1.25 -5.47
N PRO A 136 -15.77 2.26 -4.94
CA PRO A 136 -16.87 1.98 -4.03
C PRO A 136 -18.05 1.35 -4.76
N GLU A 137 -18.64 0.34 -4.15
CA GLU A 137 -19.88 -0.26 -4.59
C GLU A 137 -21.11 0.54 -4.15
N GLU A 138 -22.24 0.37 -4.84
CA GLU A 138 -23.48 1.12 -4.57
C GLU A 138 -23.92 1.04 -3.12
N TRP A 139 -23.92 -0.16 -2.53
CA TRP A 139 -24.28 -0.35 -1.12
C TRP A 139 -23.37 0.41 -0.13
N ALA A 140 -22.09 0.57 -0.50
CA ALA A 140 -21.13 1.32 0.32
C ALA A 140 -21.37 2.83 0.19
N ILE A 141 -21.75 3.30 -1.00
CA ILE A 141 -22.10 4.70 -1.24
C ILE A 141 -23.38 5.07 -0.49
N GLU A 142 -24.38 4.19 -0.44
CA GLU A 142 -25.60 4.40 0.34
C GLU A 142 -25.31 4.60 1.83
N LYS A 143 -24.40 3.79 2.39
CA LYS A 143 -24.01 3.88 3.80
C LYS A 143 -23.08 5.05 4.10
N LEU A 144 -22.17 5.38 3.17
CA LEU A 144 -21.17 6.43 3.31
C LEU A 144 -21.06 7.27 2.02
N PRO A 145 -21.99 8.22 1.78
CA PRO A 145 -22.03 8.98 0.53
C PRO A 145 -20.74 9.73 0.19
N THR A 146 -19.91 10.03 1.18
CA THR A 146 -18.62 10.72 0.97
C THR A 146 -17.60 9.88 0.23
N ILE A 147 -17.80 8.54 0.16
CA ILE A 147 -16.86 7.61 -0.51
C ILE A 147 -16.93 7.74 -2.05
N VAL A 148 -17.96 8.36 -2.60
CA VAL A 148 -18.13 8.61 -4.05
C VAL A 148 -16.91 9.36 -4.65
N LYS A 149 -16.15 10.08 -3.83
CA LYS A 149 -14.89 10.73 -4.23
C LYS A 149 -13.83 9.76 -4.77
N GLU A 150 -13.91 8.48 -4.43
CA GLU A 150 -12.97 7.44 -4.89
C GLU A 150 -13.07 7.19 -6.40
N TYR A 151 -14.19 7.54 -7.05
CA TYR A 151 -14.28 7.55 -8.52
C TYR A 151 -13.43 8.65 -9.18
N ILE A 152 -13.04 9.67 -8.41
CA ILE A 152 -12.19 10.76 -8.93
C ILE A 152 -10.71 10.37 -8.88
N LYS A 153 -10.32 9.65 -7.86
CA LYS A 153 -8.97 9.12 -7.67
C LYS A 153 -8.99 7.88 -6.78
N PRO A 154 -8.20 6.85 -7.08
CA PRO A 154 -8.04 5.73 -6.17
C PRO A 154 -7.27 6.16 -4.91
N ASN A 155 -7.69 5.68 -3.74
CA ASN A 155 -6.96 5.86 -2.50
C ASN A 155 -6.01 4.70 -2.21
N PHE A 156 -6.34 3.52 -2.70
CA PHE A 156 -5.63 2.29 -2.37
C PHE A 156 -5.20 1.55 -3.63
N LEU A 157 -4.10 0.85 -3.50
CA LEU A 157 -3.61 -0.14 -4.43
C LEU A 157 -3.56 -1.48 -3.72
N ILE A 158 -4.17 -2.50 -4.29
CA ILE A 158 -4.15 -3.87 -3.79
C ILE A 158 -3.40 -4.72 -4.82
N VAL A 159 -2.48 -5.54 -4.36
CA VAL A 159 -1.69 -6.41 -5.22
C VAL A 159 -1.71 -7.82 -4.65
N LYS A 160 -2.02 -8.78 -5.52
CA LYS A 160 -1.85 -10.21 -5.29
C LYS A 160 -0.73 -10.73 -6.17
N ALA A 161 0.20 -11.46 -5.58
CA ALA A 161 1.33 -12.03 -6.27
C ALA A 161 1.67 -13.41 -5.66
N ARG A 162 2.44 -14.22 -6.38
CA ARG A 162 2.90 -15.52 -5.88
C ARG A 162 4.37 -15.78 -6.21
N LYS A 163 4.98 -16.61 -5.40
CA LYS A 163 6.28 -17.23 -5.68
C LYS A 163 6.08 -18.48 -6.54
N VAL A 164 6.87 -18.64 -7.58
CA VAL A 164 6.91 -19.84 -8.44
C VAL A 164 8.15 -20.66 -8.17
#